data_823b2e9e5d2570b6d0aab8d62ef5f42a
#
_entry.id   823b2e9e5d2570b6d0aab8d62ef5f42a
#
_cell.length_a   1.000
_cell.length_b   1.000
_cell.length_c   1.000
_cell.angle_alpha   90.00
_cell.angle_beta   90.00
_cell.angle_gamma   90.00
#
_symmetry.space_group_name_H-M   'P 1'
#
loop_
_entity.id
_entity.type
_entity.pdbx_description
1 polymer ?
#
loop_
_entity_poly.entity_id
_entity_poly.type
_entity_poly.pdbx_seq_one_letter_code
_entity_poly.pdbx_strand_id
1 'polypeptide(L)'
;HYQLLAVLKQEGISEKETQVIAIPQPEIVAAWKRGDIDGGFVWDPALSELKKNGKVLLTAGQVADRGAPTFSALVVTGAFAKANPEFLGQYVRLIDGYNQAYLSNPAAWGPDSESAKLIAKLQGGTAAENSEQLKTTVVPPLDEQVSDKWLGGGEKSAVAKILKDTAGFLKDQHKITSIKDSYAAFADPQYAAVAKASN
;
A
#
# COMPACT_ATOMS: atom_id res chain seq x y z
N HIS A 1 -7.07 -7.25 -5.40
CA HIS A 1 -7.66 -8.61 -5.45
C HIS A 1 -7.87 -9.15 -4.02
N TYR A 2 -6.79 -9.27 -3.19
CA TYR A 2 -6.89 -9.81 -1.82
C TYR A 2 -7.98 -9.12 -0.98
N GLN A 3 -7.96 -7.80 -0.87
CA GLN A 3 -8.95 -7.05 -0.08
C GLN A 3 -10.37 -7.18 -0.65
N LEU A 4 -10.54 -7.21 -1.98
CA LEU A 4 -11.85 -7.41 -2.59
C LEU A 4 -12.45 -8.76 -2.21
N LEU A 5 -11.68 -9.84 -2.36
CA LEU A 5 -12.17 -11.18 -2.00
C LEU A 5 -12.39 -11.35 -0.48
N ALA A 6 -11.56 -10.68 0.34
CA ALA A 6 -11.79 -10.65 1.78
C ALA A 6 -13.14 -10.00 2.14
N VAL A 7 -13.49 -8.89 1.48
CA VAL A 7 -14.79 -8.22 1.67
C VAL A 7 -15.93 -9.09 1.20
N LEU A 8 -15.87 -9.66 0.00
CA LEU A 8 -16.92 -10.56 -0.50
C LEU A 8 -17.19 -11.70 0.49
N LYS A 9 -16.13 -12.32 0.99
CA LYS A 9 -16.24 -13.38 2.00
C LYS A 9 -16.88 -12.89 3.31
N GLN A 10 -16.53 -11.69 3.78
CA GLN A 10 -17.10 -11.11 5.01
C GLN A 10 -18.58 -10.76 4.87
N GLU A 11 -18.98 -10.34 3.67
CA GLU A 11 -20.39 -10.04 3.35
C GLU A 11 -21.20 -11.31 2.97
N GLY A 12 -20.58 -12.49 3.02
CA GLY A 12 -21.23 -13.75 2.69
C GLY A 12 -21.48 -13.96 1.20
N ILE A 13 -20.82 -13.19 0.36
CA ILE A 13 -20.93 -13.26 -1.11
C ILE A 13 -19.90 -14.26 -1.64
N SER A 14 -20.37 -15.31 -2.31
CA SER A 14 -19.49 -16.30 -2.93
C SER A 14 -18.76 -15.71 -4.14
N GLU A 15 -17.50 -16.06 -4.30
CA GLU A 15 -16.75 -15.71 -5.54
C GLU A 15 -17.44 -16.22 -6.81
N LYS A 16 -18.28 -17.27 -6.71
CA LYS A 16 -19.05 -17.81 -7.83
C LYS A 16 -20.24 -16.94 -8.23
N GLU A 17 -20.67 -16.03 -7.35
CA GLU A 17 -21.76 -15.08 -7.60
C GLU A 17 -21.24 -13.81 -8.27
N THR A 18 -19.92 -13.66 -8.38
CA THR A 18 -19.25 -12.51 -8.97
C THR A 18 -18.25 -12.96 -10.03
N GLN A 19 -18.04 -12.14 -11.05
CA GLN A 19 -16.97 -12.36 -12.02
C GLN A 19 -15.82 -11.41 -11.70
N VAL A 20 -14.88 -11.85 -10.86
CA VAL A 20 -13.70 -11.05 -10.51
C VAL A 20 -12.63 -11.22 -11.56
N ILE A 21 -12.28 -10.13 -12.25
CA ILE A 21 -11.21 -10.08 -13.25
C ILE A 21 -10.07 -9.20 -12.77
N ALA A 22 -8.83 -9.60 -13.03
CA ALA A 22 -7.63 -8.84 -12.70
C ALA A 22 -7.04 -8.26 -13.99
N ILE A 23 -7.24 -6.97 -14.19
CA ILE A 23 -6.75 -6.23 -15.37
C ILE A 23 -6.00 -4.97 -14.92
N PRO A 24 -5.09 -4.41 -15.73
CA PRO A 24 -4.38 -3.17 -15.43
C PRO A 24 -5.32 -1.99 -15.23
N GLN A 25 -4.92 -1.04 -14.37
CA GLN A 25 -5.76 0.11 -14.03
C GLN A 25 -6.28 0.93 -15.23
N PRO A 26 -5.49 1.22 -16.27
CA PRO A 26 -6.01 1.92 -17.44
C PRO A 26 -7.16 1.16 -18.14
N GLU A 27 -7.07 -0.17 -18.15
CA GLU A 27 -8.13 -1.03 -18.71
C GLU A 27 -9.37 -1.05 -17.83
N ILE A 28 -9.21 -1.00 -16.48
CA ILE A 28 -10.33 -0.85 -15.55
C ILE A 28 -11.09 0.45 -15.84
N VAL A 29 -10.38 1.58 -15.99
CA VAL A 29 -10.99 2.87 -16.31
C VAL A 29 -11.74 2.82 -17.64
N ALA A 30 -11.17 2.18 -18.66
CA ALA A 30 -11.80 2.03 -19.95
C ALA A 30 -13.07 1.15 -19.87
N ALA A 31 -13.00 0.01 -19.17
CA ALA A 31 -14.13 -0.89 -18.96
C ALA A 31 -15.25 -0.23 -18.15
N TRP A 32 -14.90 0.53 -17.11
CA TRP A 32 -15.86 1.32 -16.33
C TRP A 32 -16.61 2.35 -17.18
N LYS A 33 -15.89 3.09 -18.03
CA LYS A 33 -16.48 4.10 -18.92
C LYS A 33 -17.43 3.49 -19.97
N ARG A 34 -17.19 2.25 -20.38
CA ARG A 34 -18.09 1.53 -21.31
C ARG A 34 -19.25 0.82 -20.62
N GLY A 35 -19.21 0.68 -19.29
CA GLY A 35 -20.18 -0.12 -18.54
C GLY A 35 -19.97 -1.63 -18.62
N ASP A 36 -18.76 -2.07 -18.92
CA ASP A 36 -18.40 -3.50 -19.01
C ASP A 36 -18.17 -4.13 -17.62
N ILE A 37 -18.02 -3.29 -16.59
CA ILE A 37 -17.84 -3.71 -15.19
C ILE A 37 -18.75 -2.90 -14.26
N ASP A 38 -19.26 -3.54 -13.21
CA ASP A 38 -20.16 -2.95 -12.21
C ASP A 38 -19.43 -2.33 -11.03
N GLY A 39 -18.16 -2.67 -10.81
CA GLY A 39 -17.34 -2.20 -9.72
C GLY A 39 -15.87 -2.38 -9.96
N GLY A 40 -15.04 -1.71 -9.13
CA GLY A 40 -13.59 -1.85 -9.21
C GLY A 40 -12.94 -1.62 -7.85
N PHE A 41 -11.90 -2.38 -7.55
CA PHE A 41 -11.00 -2.12 -6.43
C PHE A 41 -9.71 -1.51 -6.98
N VAL A 42 -9.57 -0.22 -6.83
CA VAL A 42 -8.55 0.59 -7.49
C VAL A 42 -7.99 1.65 -6.54
N TRP A 43 -6.91 2.28 -6.95
CA TRP A 43 -6.30 3.45 -6.32
C TRP A 43 -6.06 4.54 -7.37
N ASP A 44 -5.63 5.72 -6.96
CA ASP A 44 -5.41 6.82 -7.88
C ASP A 44 -4.25 6.54 -8.87
N PRO A 45 -4.38 7.04 -10.12
CA PRO A 45 -5.42 7.96 -10.61
C PRO A 45 -6.74 7.29 -11.06
N ALA A 46 -6.81 5.96 -11.17
CA ALA A 46 -8.00 5.26 -11.63
C ALA A 46 -9.20 5.47 -10.68
N LEU A 47 -8.98 5.52 -9.36
CA LEU A 47 -10.02 5.77 -8.37
C LEU A 47 -10.73 7.11 -8.62
N SER A 48 -10.00 8.17 -8.88
CA SER A 48 -10.55 9.48 -9.20
C SER A 48 -11.43 9.45 -10.46
N GLU A 49 -11.05 8.69 -11.48
CA GLU A 49 -11.88 8.50 -12.67
C GLU A 49 -13.19 7.76 -12.36
N LEU A 50 -13.13 6.68 -11.60
CA LEU A 50 -14.33 5.90 -11.24
C LEU A 50 -15.27 6.72 -10.32
N LYS A 51 -14.74 7.55 -9.45
CA LYS A 51 -15.51 8.41 -8.54
C LYS A 51 -16.34 9.48 -9.25
N LYS A 52 -16.08 9.78 -10.53
CA LYS A 52 -16.84 10.79 -11.27
C LYS A 52 -18.33 10.42 -11.41
N ASN A 53 -18.64 9.14 -11.46
CA ASN A 53 -20.00 8.62 -11.55
C ASN A 53 -20.24 7.37 -10.69
N GLY A 54 -19.25 6.91 -9.96
CA GLY A 54 -19.33 5.78 -9.05
C GLY A 54 -19.46 6.20 -7.58
N LYS A 55 -19.87 5.26 -6.75
CA LYS A 55 -19.97 5.42 -5.29
C LYS A 55 -18.92 4.56 -4.61
N VAL A 56 -18.13 5.16 -3.70
CA VAL A 56 -17.23 4.40 -2.84
C VAL A 56 -18.06 3.63 -1.82
N LEU A 57 -17.93 2.31 -1.79
CA LEU A 57 -18.61 1.42 -0.85
C LEU A 57 -17.77 1.21 0.41
N LEU A 58 -16.47 0.92 0.22
CA LEU A 58 -15.50 0.70 1.30
C LEU A 58 -14.14 1.25 0.89
N THR A 59 -13.39 1.76 1.85
CA THR A 59 -11.99 2.14 1.67
C THR A 59 -11.06 0.99 2.06
N ALA A 60 -9.81 1.01 1.57
CA ALA A 60 -8.78 0.05 1.98
C ALA A 60 -8.51 0.07 3.49
N GLY A 61 -8.61 1.25 4.13
CA GLY A 61 -8.51 1.38 5.59
C GLY A 61 -9.63 0.65 6.31
N GLN A 62 -10.89 0.83 5.89
CA GLN A 62 -12.03 0.10 6.48
C GLN A 62 -11.91 -1.41 6.29
N VAL A 63 -11.33 -1.87 5.17
CA VAL A 63 -11.06 -3.30 4.95
C VAL A 63 -9.93 -3.79 5.86
N ALA A 64 -8.91 -2.96 6.09
CA ALA A 64 -7.85 -3.25 7.06
C ALA A 64 -8.38 -3.40 8.49
N ASP A 65 -9.26 -2.49 8.93
CA ASP A 65 -9.92 -2.55 10.23
C ASP A 65 -10.77 -3.83 10.40
N ARG A 66 -11.23 -4.39 9.30
CA ARG A 66 -11.95 -5.67 9.26
C ARG A 66 -11.02 -6.89 9.20
N GLY A 67 -9.69 -6.70 9.32
CA GLY A 67 -8.71 -7.78 9.41
C GLY A 67 -8.06 -8.19 8.09
N ALA A 68 -8.22 -7.42 7.01
CA ALA A 68 -7.51 -7.64 5.75
C ALA A 68 -6.63 -6.45 5.35
N PRO A 69 -5.62 -6.10 6.17
CA PRO A 69 -4.72 -4.99 5.88
C PRO A 69 -3.80 -5.29 4.69
N THR A 70 -3.37 -4.22 4.03
CA THR A 70 -2.30 -4.22 3.03
C THR A 70 -1.35 -3.07 3.31
N PHE A 71 -0.17 -3.12 2.75
CA PHE A 71 0.83 -2.06 2.89
C PHE A 71 1.64 -1.90 1.61
N SER A 72 2.29 -0.74 1.46
CA SER A 72 3.35 -0.51 0.49
C SER A 72 4.69 -0.52 1.20
N ALA A 73 5.72 -1.09 0.57
CA ALA A 73 7.05 -1.17 1.14
C ALA A 73 8.13 -0.93 0.09
N LEU A 74 9.25 -0.40 0.54
CA LEU A 74 10.50 -0.46 -0.20
C LEU A 74 11.10 -1.85 -0.01
N VAL A 75 11.48 -2.48 -1.10
CA VAL A 75 12.07 -3.82 -1.09
C VAL A 75 13.41 -3.82 -1.81
N VAL A 76 14.36 -4.56 -1.25
CA VAL A 76 15.68 -4.80 -1.85
C VAL A 76 16.05 -6.27 -1.72
N THR A 77 16.94 -6.75 -2.58
CA THR A 77 17.49 -8.11 -2.40
C THR A 77 18.39 -8.15 -1.18
N GLY A 78 18.42 -9.30 -0.49
CA GLY A 78 19.30 -9.48 0.66
C GLY A 78 20.78 -9.27 0.34
N ALA A 79 21.22 -9.61 -0.89
CA ALA A 79 22.59 -9.36 -1.34
C ALA A 79 22.87 -7.85 -1.45
N PHE A 80 21.95 -7.08 -2.04
CA PHE A 80 22.08 -5.62 -2.13
C PHE A 80 22.12 -4.98 -0.73
N ALA A 81 21.20 -5.43 0.14
CA ALA A 81 21.11 -4.93 1.50
C ALA A 81 22.42 -5.11 2.29
N LYS A 82 23.04 -6.29 2.21
CA LYS A 82 24.31 -6.59 2.84
C LYS A 82 25.49 -5.78 2.28
N ALA A 83 25.48 -5.53 0.97
CA ALA A 83 26.55 -4.79 0.30
C ALA A 83 26.47 -3.27 0.50
N ASN A 84 25.27 -2.74 0.82
CA ASN A 84 25.02 -1.28 0.80
C ASN A 84 24.25 -0.79 2.04
N PRO A 85 24.69 -1.14 3.27
CA PRO A 85 23.93 -0.78 4.48
C PRO A 85 23.85 0.73 4.74
N GLU A 86 24.93 1.46 4.49
CA GLU A 86 24.97 2.92 4.65
C GLU A 86 24.05 3.63 3.66
N PHE A 87 24.09 3.22 2.40
CA PHE A 87 23.21 3.75 1.36
C PHE A 87 21.74 3.56 1.75
N LEU A 88 21.36 2.38 2.23
CA LEU A 88 19.99 2.10 2.64
C LEU A 88 19.56 2.94 3.84
N GLY A 89 20.43 3.12 4.82
CA GLY A 89 20.15 4.01 5.95
C GLY A 89 19.92 5.46 5.49
N GLN A 90 20.77 5.96 4.59
CA GLN A 90 20.62 7.29 4.01
C GLN A 90 19.34 7.43 3.18
N TYR A 91 19.02 6.41 2.39
CA TYR A 91 17.82 6.40 1.55
C TYR A 91 16.53 6.40 2.40
N VAL A 92 16.46 5.55 3.44
CA VAL A 92 15.32 5.54 4.36
C VAL A 92 15.18 6.89 5.07
N ARG A 93 16.29 7.51 5.48
CA ARG A 93 16.27 8.86 6.10
C ARG A 93 15.75 9.92 5.15
N LEU A 94 16.15 9.88 3.88
CA LEU A 94 15.66 10.79 2.85
C LEU A 94 14.14 10.67 2.69
N ILE A 95 13.63 9.46 2.58
CA ILE A 95 12.18 9.20 2.47
C ILE A 95 11.45 9.67 3.73
N ASP A 96 11.99 9.35 4.92
CA ASP A 96 11.39 9.81 6.18
C ASP A 96 11.37 11.33 6.27
N GLY A 97 12.39 12.03 5.81
CA GLY A 97 12.41 13.49 5.75
C GLY A 97 11.24 14.07 4.97
N TYR A 98 10.88 13.50 3.82
CA TYR A 98 9.68 13.90 3.09
C TYR A 98 8.39 13.52 3.81
N ASN A 99 8.34 12.35 4.43
CA ASN A 99 7.20 11.91 5.23
C ASN A 99 6.96 12.87 6.41
N GLN A 100 8.01 13.25 7.13
CA GLN A 100 7.93 14.19 8.25
C GLN A 100 7.53 15.59 7.77
N ALA A 101 8.03 16.05 6.63
CA ALA A 101 7.62 17.31 6.03
C ALA A 101 6.12 17.34 5.71
N TYR A 102 5.58 16.24 5.20
CA TYR A 102 4.13 16.10 5.00
C TYR A 102 3.37 16.05 6.33
N LEU A 103 3.76 15.18 7.25
CA LEU A 103 3.06 14.97 8.52
C LEU A 103 3.05 16.21 9.40
N SER A 104 4.12 17.01 9.37
CA SER A 104 4.22 18.24 10.17
C SER A 104 3.36 19.38 9.61
N ASN A 105 3.12 19.43 8.30
CA ASN A 105 2.30 20.46 7.67
C ASN A 105 1.57 19.93 6.42
N PRO A 106 0.55 19.07 6.57
CA PRO A 106 -0.20 18.53 5.43
C PRO A 106 -0.83 19.60 4.54
N ALA A 107 -1.19 20.76 5.11
CA ALA A 107 -1.78 21.87 4.38
C ALA A 107 -0.84 22.45 3.30
N ALA A 108 0.48 22.38 3.52
CA ALA A 108 1.47 22.82 2.54
C ALA A 108 1.56 21.89 1.30
N TRP A 109 0.88 20.76 1.31
CA TRP A 109 0.81 19.79 0.22
C TRP A 109 -0.55 19.83 -0.51
N GLY A 110 -1.22 20.97 -0.44
CA GLY A 110 -2.49 21.22 -1.13
C GLY A 110 -2.36 21.19 -2.66
N PRO A 111 -3.51 21.30 -3.38
CA PRO A 111 -3.56 21.16 -4.84
C PRO A 111 -2.70 22.16 -5.62
N ASP A 112 -2.44 23.32 -5.05
CA ASP A 112 -1.63 24.38 -5.69
C ASP A 112 -0.13 24.28 -5.33
N SER A 113 0.26 23.35 -4.45
CA SER A 113 1.65 23.19 -4.01
C SER A 113 2.55 22.64 -5.09
N GLU A 114 3.83 23.01 -5.04
CA GLU A 114 4.84 22.46 -5.95
C GLU A 114 5.02 20.93 -5.74
N SER A 115 4.87 20.45 -4.50
CA SER A 115 4.92 19.02 -4.17
C SER A 115 3.81 18.25 -4.88
N ALA A 116 2.56 18.70 -4.80
CA ALA A 116 1.43 18.04 -5.46
C ALA A 116 1.56 18.09 -7.00
N LYS A 117 2.04 19.21 -7.55
CA LYS A 117 2.34 19.32 -8.98
C LYS A 117 3.44 18.38 -9.43
N LEU A 118 4.52 18.23 -8.62
CA LEU A 118 5.62 17.31 -8.93
C LEU A 118 5.16 15.86 -8.88
N ILE A 119 4.36 15.47 -7.88
CA ILE A 119 3.78 14.14 -7.78
C ILE A 119 2.92 13.86 -9.03
N ALA A 120 2.04 14.79 -9.43
CA ALA A 120 1.22 14.65 -10.61
C ALA A 120 2.06 14.49 -11.90
N LYS A 121 3.17 15.20 -12.00
CA LYS A 121 4.12 15.07 -13.13
C LYS A 121 4.75 13.68 -13.19
N LEU A 122 5.04 13.07 -12.05
CA LEU A 122 5.77 11.80 -11.98
C LEU A 122 4.86 10.57 -12.07
N GLN A 123 3.70 10.60 -11.42
CA GLN A 123 2.81 9.43 -11.34
C GLN A 123 1.51 9.59 -12.15
N GLY A 124 1.24 10.77 -12.70
CA GLY A 124 0.02 11.08 -13.44
C GLY A 124 -1.09 11.64 -12.55
N GLY A 125 -2.27 11.84 -13.15
CA GLY A 125 -3.37 12.54 -12.49
C GLY A 125 -3.14 14.05 -12.40
N THR A 126 -4.00 14.74 -11.66
CA THR A 126 -3.90 16.17 -11.37
C THR A 126 -3.26 16.42 -10.00
N ALA A 127 -2.74 17.61 -9.77
CA ALA A 127 -2.22 18.00 -8.45
C ALA A 127 -3.31 17.91 -7.35
N ALA A 128 -4.55 18.21 -7.69
CA ALA A 128 -5.69 18.09 -6.77
C ALA A 128 -5.96 16.64 -6.37
N GLU A 129 -6.01 15.71 -7.33
CA GLU A 129 -6.20 14.28 -7.07
C GLU A 129 -5.06 13.72 -6.20
N ASN A 130 -3.82 14.08 -6.50
CA ASN A 130 -2.66 13.66 -5.72
C ASN A 130 -2.66 14.23 -4.29
N SER A 131 -3.08 15.48 -4.12
CA SER A 131 -3.26 16.09 -2.80
C SER A 131 -4.33 15.37 -1.98
N GLU A 132 -5.46 14.98 -2.59
CA GLU A 132 -6.49 14.19 -1.92
C GLU A 132 -6.00 12.77 -1.57
N GLN A 133 -5.23 12.13 -2.45
CA GLN A 133 -4.63 10.82 -2.18
C GLN A 133 -3.71 10.84 -0.95
N LEU A 134 -2.89 11.88 -0.80
CA LEU A 134 -2.00 12.04 0.37
C LEU A 134 -2.79 12.02 1.68
N LYS A 135 -3.98 12.64 1.73
CA LYS A 135 -4.82 12.67 2.94
C LYS A 135 -5.31 11.29 3.39
N THR A 136 -5.37 10.33 2.45
CA THR A 136 -5.82 8.95 2.71
C THR A 136 -4.65 7.98 2.88
N THR A 137 -3.41 8.45 2.71
CA THR A 137 -2.20 7.64 2.86
C THR A 137 -1.75 7.64 4.31
N VAL A 138 -1.66 6.45 4.90
CA VAL A 138 -1.09 6.28 6.25
C VAL A 138 0.42 6.14 6.12
N VAL A 139 1.14 7.07 6.74
CA VAL A 139 2.60 7.09 6.77
C VAL A 139 3.05 6.90 8.23
N PRO A 140 3.51 5.70 8.61
CA PRO A 140 3.97 5.47 9.98
C PRO A 140 5.31 6.17 10.23
N PRO A 141 5.48 6.86 11.38
CA PRO A 141 6.78 7.41 11.75
C PRO A 141 7.80 6.30 12.03
N LEU A 142 9.11 6.61 11.97
CA LEU A 142 10.17 5.62 12.16
C LEU A 142 10.05 4.85 13.48
N ASP A 143 9.60 5.50 14.55
CA ASP A 143 9.37 4.83 15.83
C ASP A 143 8.37 3.69 15.75
N GLU A 144 7.32 3.86 14.98
CA GLU A 144 6.36 2.80 14.73
C GLU A 144 6.91 1.77 13.76
N GLN A 145 7.61 2.21 12.70
CA GLN A 145 8.17 1.29 11.69
C GLN A 145 9.13 0.27 12.32
N VAL A 146 9.93 0.65 13.32
CA VAL A 146 10.85 -0.26 14.02
C VAL A 146 10.17 -1.12 15.08
N SER A 147 8.92 -0.87 15.43
CA SER A 147 8.15 -1.65 16.39
C SER A 147 7.50 -2.89 15.77
N ASP A 148 6.91 -3.74 16.60
CA ASP A 148 6.13 -4.91 16.17
C ASP A 148 4.82 -4.55 15.44
N LYS A 149 4.38 -3.32 15.56
CA LYS A 149 3.25 -2.79 14.76
C LYS A 149 3.56 -2.77 13.26
N TRP A 150 4.85 -2.77 12.88
CA TRP A 150 5.30 -2.78 11.48
C TRP A 150 6.42 -3.80 11.29
N LEU A 151 7.69 -3.39 11.17
CA LEU A 151 8.82 -4.23 10.78
C LEU A 151 9.47 -4.99 11.93
N GLY A 152 9.42 -4.44 13.15
CA GLY A 152 10.11 -5.01 14.30
C GLY A 152 9.41 -6.21 14.93
N GLY A 153 10.06 -6.79 15.96
CA GLY A 153 9.47 -7.89 16.74
C GLY A 153 9.60 -9.28 16.12
N GLY A 154 10.28 -9.44 14.99
CA GLY A 154 10.47 -10.74 14.33
C GLY A 154 9.13 -11.41 13.97
N GLU A 155 8.83 -12.57 14.56
CA GLU A 155 7.55 -13.28 14.34
C GLU A 155 6.31 -12.49 14.80
N LYS A 156 6.47 -11.50 15.66
CA LYS A 156 5.38 -10.63 16.10
C LYS A 156 5.11 -9.49 15.15
N SER A 157 6.03 -9.21 14.23
CA SER A 157 5.91 -8.15 13.23
C SER A 157 4.56 -8.21 12.51
N ALA A 158 3.83 -7.10 12.48
CA ALA A 158 2.58 -7.03 11.71
C ALA A 158 2.84 -7.22 10.22
N VAL A 159 3.94 -6.69 9.67
CA VAL A 159 4.34 -6.91 8.27
C VAL A 159 4.58 -8.39 7.99
N ALA A 160 5.30 -9.10 8.87
CA ALA A 160 5.53 -10.54 8.71
C ALA A 160 4.23 -11.34 8.71
N LYS A 161 3.27 -10.99 9.58
CA LYS A 161 1.95 -11.61 9.61
C LYS A 161 1.15 -11.34 8.35
N ILE A 162 1.10 -10.08 7.89
CA ILE A 162 0.38 -9.72 6.66
C ILE A 162 0.99 -10.44 5.44
N LEU A 163 2.33 -10.57 5.38
CA LEU A 163 2.99 -11.35 4.32
C LEU A 163 2.58 -12.82 4.36
N LYS A 164 2.48 -13.42 5.55
CA LYS A 164 2.04 -14.81 5.72
C LYS A 164 0.59 -15.00 5.27
N ASP A 165 -0.31 -14.10 5.67
CA ASP A 165 -1.73 -14.14 5.30
C ASP A 165 -1.91 -13.96 3.79
N THR A 166 -1.17 -13.00 3.21
CA THR A 166 -1.15 -12.79 1.76
C THR A 166 -0.62 -14.02 1.00
N ALA A 167 0.43 -14.66 1.51
CA ALA A 167 0.95 -15.89 0.91
C ALA A 167 -0.07 -17.05 1.02
N GLY A 168 -0.76 -17.17 2.15
CA GLY A 168 -1.87 -18.12 2.30
C GLY A 168 -2.95 -17.90 1.24
N PHE A 169 -3.42 -16.66 1.12
CA PHE A 169 -4.37 -16.27 0.09
C PHE A 169 -3.90 -16.61 -1.33
N LEU A 170 -2.65 -16.26 -1.68
CA LEU A 170 -2.09 -16.55 -3.00
C LEU A 170 -1.99 -18.06 -3.28
N LYS A 171 -1.74 -18.86 -2.24
CA LYS A 171 -1.76 -20.33 -2.37
C LYS A 171 -3.17 -20.84 -2.61
N ASP A 172 -4.15 -20.36 -1.87
CA ASP A 172 -5.57 -20.75 -2.06
C ASP A 172 -6.08 -20.35 -3.45
N GLN A 173 -5.59 -19.25 -4.00
CA GLN A 173 -5.85 -18.81 -5.37
C GLN A 173 -4.96 -19.50 -6.44
N HIS A 174 -4.19 -20.53 -6.07
CA HIS A 174 -3.28 -21.28 -6.95
C HIS A 174 -2.25 -20.40 -7.69
N LYS A 175 -1.89 -19.24 -7.12
CA LYS A 175 -0.86 -18.34 -7.67
C LYS A 175 0.55 -18.72 -7.25
N ILE A 176 0.68 -19.39 -6.10
CA ILE A 176 1.92 -19.99 -5.61
C ILE A 176 1.64 -21.41 -5.12
N THR A 177 2.66 -22.26 -5.12
CA THR A 177 2.52 -23.68 -4.75
C THR A 177 2.81 -23.96 -3.28
N SER A 178 3.60 -23.10 -2.63
CA SER A 178 4.02 -23.29 -1.24
C SER A 178 4.08 -21.95 -0.52
N ILE A 179 3.95 -22.00 0.81
CA ILE A 179 4.17 -20.89 1.73
C ILE A 179 5.35 -21.25 2.64
N LYS A 180 5.98 -20.21 3.20
CA LYS A 180 7.05 -20.39 4.20
C LYS A 180 6.45 -20.51 5.59
N ASP A 181 7.15 -21.20 6.49
CA ASP A 181 6.75 -21.29 7.90
C ASP A 181 6.79 -19.92 8.57
N SER A 182 7.79 -19.10 8.24
CA SER A 182 8.00 -17.76 8.75
C SER A 182 8.26 -16.74 7.64
N TYR A 183 7.77 -15.53 7.87
CA TYR A 183 8.04 -14.35 7.04
C TYR A 183 8.81 -13.26 7.81
N ALA A 184 9.25 -13.52 9.03
CA ALA A 184 9.99 -12.58 9.86
C ALA A 184 11.26 -12.03 9.19
N ALA A 185 11.97 -12.88 8.43
CA ALA A 185 13.19 -12.47 7.72
C ALA A 185 12.95 -11.47 6.57
N PHE A 186 11.69 -11.24 6.17
CA PHE A 186 11.33 -10.25 5.15
C PHE A 186 10.91 -8.91 5.74
N ALA A 187 10.71 -8.84 7.06
CA ALA A 187 10.40 -7.63 7.79
C ALA A 187 11.65 -7.17 8.55
N ASP A 188 12.47 -6.33 7.91
CA ASP A 188 13.75 -5.91 8.47
C ASP A 188 13.70 -4.46 8.97
N PRO A 189 13.72 -4.21 10.29
CA PRO A 189 13.68 -2.88 10.87
C PRO A 189 15.03 -2.17 10.89
N GLN A 190 16.15 -2.84 10.57
CA GLN A 190 17.50 -2.31 10.83
C GLN A 190 17.78 -0.97 10.13
N TYR A 191 17.33 -0.80 8.88
CA TYR A 191 17.60 0.44 8.13
C TYR A 191 16.74 1.61 8.61
N ALA A 192 15.51 1.33 9.05
CA ALA A 192 14.67 2.31 9.73
C ALA A 192 15.25 2.70 11.10
N ALA A 193 15.84 1.74 11.84
CA ALA A 193 16.51 2.00 13.10
C ALA A 193 17.77 2.86 12.92
N VAL A 194 18.58 2.58 11.88
CA VAL A 194 19.75 3.42 11.54
C VAL A 194 19.32 4.83 11.14
N ALA A 195 18.29 4.97 10.33
CA ALA A 195 17.75 6.27 9.94
C ALA A 195 17.27 7.08 11.15
N LYS A 196 16.56 6.43 12.08
CA LYS A 196 16.09 7.02 13.34
C LYS A 196 17.23 7.50 14.23
N ALA A 197 18.28 6.70 14.41
CA ALA A 197 19.40 7.03 15.31
C ALA A 197 20.26 8.21 14.82
N SER A 198 20.04 8.66 13.58
CA SER A 198 20.81 9.73 12.95
C SER A 198 20.03 11.04 12.82
N ASN A 199 18.79 11.07 13.31
CA ASN A 199 17.95 12.26 13.50
C ASN A 199 18.13 12.78 14.93
#